data_2397a516dc99d6d4bc5c8d39313551e5
#
_entry.id   2397a516dc99d6d4bc5c8d39313551e5
#
_cell.length_a   1.000
_cell.length_b   1.000
_cell.length_c   1.000
_cell.angle_alpha   90.00
_cell.angle_beta   90.00
_cell.angle_gamma   90.00
#
_symmetry.space_group_name_H-M   'P 1'
#
loop_
_entity.id
_entity.type
_entity.pdbx_description
1 polymer ?
#
loop_
_entity_poly.entity_id
_entity_poly.type
_entity_poly.pdbx_seq_one_letter_code
_entity_poly.pdbx_strand_id
1 'polypeptide(L)'
;MRNLVNEADIEMIREEEVEIVGNWIEVDGRVVGDDACKRVQILTQDYLEKIGQSPESGGWETLFRDPKDGRFWVQTYPQSEMHGGGPASLTCLAADEAKKRFPHLFVLS
;
A
#
# COMPACT_ATOMS: atom_id res chain seq x y z
N MET A 1 -0.03 24.50 -19.77
CA MET A 1 0.06 24.05 -19.43
C MET A 1 -0.16 23.66 -18.69
N ARG A 2 -0.16 23.33 -18.61
CA ARG A 2 -0.34 22.78 -18.04
C ARG A 2 -0.19 22.74 -17.11
N ASN A 3 -0.32 22.84 -16.80
CA ASN A 3 -0.04 22.66 -15.90
C ASN A 3 0.27 22.19 -15.38
N LEU A 4 -0.05 23.02 -15.66
CA LEU A 4 0.29 21.87 -15.22
C LEU A 4 0.84 21.72 -13.90
N VAL A 5 0.05 21.41 -13.05
CA VAL A 5 0.67 20.86 -11.89
C VAL A 5 1.51 19.73 -12.38
N ASN A 6 2.78 19.88 -12.29
CA ASN A 6 3.66 18.80 -12.60
C ASN A 6 3.45 17.69 -11.66
N GLU A 7 3.41 16.51 -12.18
CA GLU A 7 3.36 15.34 -11.32
C GLU A 7 4.55 15.30 -10.38
N ALA A 8 5.66 15.91 -10.80
CA ALA A 8 6.85 15.98 -9.96
C ALA A 8 6.62 16.78 -8.69
N ASP A 9 5.63 17.68 -8.71
CA ASP A 9 5.34 18.51 -7.56
C ASP A 9 4.29 17.89 -6.66
N ILE A 10 3.69 16.78 -7.08
CA ILE A 10 2.70 16.08 -6.27
C ILE A 10 3.36 14.90 -5.60
N GLU A 11 3.38 14.93 -4.29
CA GLU A 11 3.91 13.79 -3.56
C GLU A 11 2.84 12.75 -3.40
N MET A 12 3.02 11.61 -4.04
CA MET A 12 2.08 10.50 -3.92
C MET A 12 2.04 9.98 -2.49
N ILE A 13 3.21 9.89 -1.85
CA ILE A 13 3.33 9.54 -0.45
C ILE A 13 4.30 10.55 0.15
N ARG A 14 3.88 11.17 1.25
CA ARG A 14 4.74 12.17 1.90
C ARG A 14 5.80 11.48 2.76
N GLU A 15 6.92 12.18 2.96
CA GLU A 15 8.03 11.63 3.72
C GLU A 15 7.65 11.24 5.14
N GLU A 16 6.77 12.00 5.77
CA GLU A 16 6.37 11.74 7.13
C GLU A 16 5.32 10.64 7.26
N GLU A 17 4.73 10.22 6.15
CA GLU A 17 3.71 9.19 6.20
C GLU A 17 4.32 7.82 6.40
N VAL A 18 3.78 7.06 7.35
CA VAL A 18 4.23 5.70 7.62
C VAL A 18 3.08 4.70 7.56
N GLU A 19 1.87 5.19 7.39
CA GLU A 19 0.70 4.32 7.38
C GLU A 19 -0.45 4.99 6.65
N ILE A 20 -1.13 4.24 5.82
CA ILE A 20 -2.34 4.69 5.13
C ILE A 20 -3.37 3.60 5.37
N VAL A 21 -4.37 3.91 6.21
CA VAL A 21 -5.35 2.92 6.65
C VAL A 21 -6.68 3.17 5.95
N GLY A 22 -7.12 2.19 5.17
CA GLY A 22 -8.41 2.27 4.52
C GLY A 22 -9.52 1.85 5.45
N ASN A 23 -10.72 2.37 5.21
CA ASN A 23 -11.90 2.01 5.98
C ASN A 23 -13.12 1.95 5.08
N TRP A 24 -14.12 1.17 5.49
CA TRP A 24 -15.42 1.20 4.85
C TRP A 24 -16.23 2.34 5.44
N ILE A 25 -16.96 3.05 4.59
CA ILE A 25 -17.88 4.10 5.02
C ILE A 25 -19.22 3.87 4.35
N GLU A 26 -20.26 4.46 4.89
CA GLU A 26 -21.59 4.34 4.31
C GLU A 26 -21.94 5.64 3.61
N VAL A 27 -22.33 5.53 2.34
CA VAL A 27 -22.74 6.68 1.54
C VAL A 27 -24.04 6.28 0.85
N ASP A 28 -25.12 7.01 1.13
CA ASP A 28 -26.43 6.77 0.53
C ASP A 28 -26.88 5.32 0.68
N GLY A 29 -26.64 4.76 1.86
CA GLY A 29 -27.07 3.40 2.17
C GLY A 29 -26.19 2.32 1.61
N ARG A 30 -25.07 2.69 1.00
CA ARG A 30 -24.14 1.72 0.45
C ARG A 30 -22.80 1.78 1.18
N VAL A 31 -22.18 0.64 1.36
CA VAL A 31 -20.87 0.56 1.98
C VAL A 31 -19.82 0.68 0.88
N VAL A 32 -18.97 1.67 0.99
CA VAL A 32 -17.92 1.92 0.01
C VAL A 32 -16.60 2.19 0.73
N GLY A 33 -15.50 2.09 -0.01
CA GLY A 33 -14.20 2.46 0.55
C GLY A 33 -14.08 3.96 0.69
N ASP A 34 -13.40 4.39 1.74
CA ASP A 34 -13.18 5.82 1.95
C ASP A 34 -12.07 6.33 1.02
N ASP A 35 -11.69 7.61 1.18
CA ASP A 35 -10.66 8.20 0.33
C ASP A 35 -9.31 7.51 0.52
N ALA A 36 -9.02 7.02 1.73
CA ALA A 36 -7.78 6.29 1.96
C ALA A 36 -7.76 4.98 1.19
N CYS A 37 -8.90 4.28 1.11
CA CYS A 37 -9.01 3.08 0.31
C CYS A 37 -8.70 3.35 -1.16
N LYS A 38 -9.26 4.44 -1.67
CA LYS A 38 -9.04 4.81 -3.07
C LYS A 38 -7.58 5.17 -3.29
N ARG A 39 -6.98 5.83 -2.33
CA ARG A 39 -5.57 6.19 -2.41
C ARG A 39 -4.68 4.95 -2.43
N VAL A 40 -4.96 3.99 -1.55
CA VAL A 40 -4.21 2.73 -1.53
C VAL A 40 -4.30 2.05 -2.88
N GLN A 41 -5.50 2.03 -3.46
CA GLN A 41 -5.69 1.40 -4.75
C GLN A 41 -4.85 2.07 -5.84
N ILE A 42 -4.86 3.39 -5.89
CA ILE A 42 -4.09 4.13 -6.87
C ILE A 42 -2.60 3.89 -6.68
N LEU A 43 -2.14 3.96 -5.43
CA LEU A 43 -0.71 3.78 -5.13
C LEU A 43 -0.23 2.40 -5.52
N THR A 44 -1.01 1.37 -5.23
CA THR A 44 -0.57 0.00 -5.51
C THR A 44 -0.68 -0.38 -6.97
N GLN A 45 -1.56 0.28 -7.71
CA GLN A 45 -1.74 -0.03 -9.13
C GLN A 45 -0.86 0.82 -10.04
N ASP A 46 -0.66 2.08 -9.70
CA ASP A 46 -0.06 3.02 -10.64
C ASP A 46 1.24 3.67 -10.19
N TYR A 47 1.62 3.53 -8.93
CA TYR A 47 2.79 4.26 -8.42
C TYR A 47 3.84 3.36 -7.81
N LEU A 48 3.46 2.55 -6.80
CA LEU A 48 4.42 1.71 -6.08
C LEU A 48 4.86 0.54 -6.94
N GLU A 49 6.12 0.16 -6.78
CA GLU A 49 6.65 -1.00 -7.47
C GLU A 49 6.33 -2.24 -6.65
N LYS A 50 5.65 -3.19 -7.25
CA LYS A 50 5.33 -4.44 -6.58
C LYS A 50 6.57 -5.33 -6.54
N ILE A 51 6.98 -5.70 -5.33
CA ILE A 51 8.13 -6.59 -5.14
C ILE A 51 7.67 -8.04 -5.13
N GLY A 52 6.62 -8.35 -4.38
CA GLY A 52 6.10 -9.70 -4.33
C GLY A 52 5.14 -9.90 -3.18
N GLN A 53 4.71 -11.13 -3.01
CA GLN A 53 3.73 -11.49 -1.99
C GLN A 53 4.33 -12.48 -1.02
N SER A 54 3.75 -12.51 0.19
CA SER A 54 4.16 -13.45 1.21
C SER A 54 3.47 -14.79 0.97
N PRO A 55 4.24 -15.88 0.77
CA PRO A 55 3.61 -17.20 0.62
C PRO A 55 2.97 -17.69 1.92
N GLU A 56 3.49 -17.25 3.05
CA GLU A 56 2.97 -17.68 4.34
C GLU A 56 1.59 -17.11 4.63
N SER A 57 1.29 -15.95 4.09
CA SER A 57 -0.01 -15.33 4.28
C SER A 57 -0.98 -15.70 3.16
N GLY A 58 -0.59 -16.61 2.28
CA GLY A 58 -1.43 -16.99 1.15
C GLY A 58 -1.60 -15.89 0.14
N GLY A 59 -0.67 -14.95 0.12
CA GLY A 59 -0.74 -13.83 -0.81
C GLY A 59 -1.50 -12.63 -0.29
N TRP A 60 -1.94 -12.69 0.97
CA TRP A 60 -2.67 -11.57 1.56
C TRP A 60 -1.81 -10.35 1.83
N GLU A 61 -0.51 -10.55 2.00
CA GLU A 61 0.41 -9.45 2.20
C GLU A 61 1.28 -9.27 0.97
N THR A 62 1.33 -8.05 0.48
CA THR A 62 2.12 -7.73 -0.70
C THR A 62 3.11 -6.64 -0.35
N LEU A 63 4.36 -6.86 -0.74
CA LEU A 63 5.43 -5.89 -0.49
C LEU A 63 5.62 -5.01 -1.72
N PHE A 64 5.69 -3.71 -1.48
CA PHE A 64 5.92 -2.71 -2.51
C PHE A 64 7.12 -1.86 -2.13
N ARG A 65 7.64 -1.15 -3.10
CA ARG A 65 8.72 -0.21 -2.90
C ARG A 65 8.34 1.12 -3.52
N ASP A 66 8.58 2.20 -2.80
CA ASP A 66 8.34 3.54 -3.32
C ASP A 66 9.52 3.90 -4.24
N PRO A 67 9.27 4.14 -5.52
CA PRO A 67 10.37 4.43 -6.45
C PRO A 67 11.05 5.78 -6.19
N LYS A 68 10.38 6.65 -5.45
CA LYS A 68 10.95 7.98 -5.19
C LYS A 68 11.99 7.95 -4.09
N ASP A 69 11.71 7.26 -2.98
CA ASP A 69 12.62 7.27 -1.83
C ASP A 69 13.13 5.90 -1.43
N GLY A 70 12.63 4.85 -2.09
CA GLY A 70 13.11 3.50 -1.83
C GLY A 70 12.54 2.83 -0.60
N ARG A 71 11.59 3.47 0.09
CA ARG A 71 10.98 2.86 1.26
C ARG A 71 10.13 1.68 0.87
N PHE A 72 10.06 0.71 1.78
CA PHE A 72 9.21 -0.46 1.58
C PHE A 72 7.86 -0.24 2.22
N TRP A 73 6.82 -0.72 1.56
CA TRP A 73 5.45 -0.61 2.02
C TRP A 73 4.79 -1.97 1.90
N VAL A 74 4.10 -2.39 2.95
CA VAL A 74 3.38 -3.65 2.89
C VAL A 74 1.88 -3.35 2.87
N GLN A 75 1.19 -3.98 1.92
CA GLN A 75 -0.26 -3.91 1.84
C GLN A 75 -0.83 -5.06 2.65
N THR A 76 -1.70 -4.73 3.60
CA THR A 76 -2.33 -5.73 4.45
C THR A 76 -3.83 -5.45 4.51
N TYR A 77 -4.54 -6.36 5.13
CA TYR A 77 -5.99 -6.25 5.32
C TYR A 77 -6.27 -6.43 6.80
N PRO A 78 -6.03 -5.40 7.62
CA PRO A 78 -6.13 -5.55 9.09
C PRO A 78 -7.53 -5.86 9.59
N GLN A 79 -8.55 -5.64 8.77
CA GLN A 79 -9.92 -5.96 9.11
C GLN A 79 -10.43 -7.11 8.26
N SER A 80 -9.59 -8.13 8.08
CA SER A 80 -9.89 -9.22 7.17
C SER A 80 -11.07 -10.07 7.59
N GLU A 81 -11.48 -10.00 8.86
CA GLU A 81 -12.68 -10.70 9.32
C GLU A 81 -13.95 -10.02 8.86
N MET A 82 -13.87 -8.81 8.35
CA MET A 82 -15.04 -8.13 7.83
C MET A 82 -15.50 -8.79 6.54
N HIS A 83 -16.79 -8.62 6.28
CA HIS A 83 -17.37 -9.13 5.05
C HIS A 83 -16.63 -8.56 3.84
N GLY A 84 -16.23 -9.43 2.93
CA GLY A 84 -15.49 -9.02 1.76
C GLY A 84 -14.00 -8.84 1.98
N GLY A 85 -13.49 -9.26 3.14
CA GLY A 85 -12.06 -9.20 3.42
C GLY A 85 -11.58 -7.90 4.02
N GLY A 86 -12.48 -6.91 4.15
CA GLY A 86 -12.13 -5.62 4.73
C GLY A 86 -11.33 -4.74 3.78
N PRO A 87 -11.10 -3.50 4.18
CA PRO A 87 -10.33 -2.56 3.36
C PRO A 87 -8.83 -2.78 3.48
N ALA A 88 -8.12 -2.46 2.41
CA ALA A 88 -6.67 -2.58 2.37
C ALA A 88 -6.01 -1.42 3.10
N SER A 89 -4.81 -1.68 3.61
CA SER A 89 -3.98 -0.66 4.25
C SER A 89 -2.55 -0.81 3.76
N LEU A 90 -1.79 0.27 3.84
CA LEU A 90 -0.37 0.28 3.53
C LEU A 90 0.40 0.71 4.76
N THR A 91 1.46 -0.01 5.09
CA THR A 91 2.31 0.33 6.23
C THR A 91 3.76 0.35 5.77
N CYS A 92 4.48 1.38 6.17
CA CYS A 92 5.90 1.51 5.84
C CYS A 92 6.71 0.55 6.70
N LEU A 93 7.66 -0.14 6.08
CA LEU A 93 8.56 -1.06 6.77
C LEU A 93 9.98 -0.61 6.60
N ALA A 94 10.77 -0.71 7.68
CA ALA A 94 12.21 -0.55 7.57
C ALA A 94 12.77 -1.69 6.71
N ALA A 95 13.92 -1.46 6.09
CA ALA A 95 14.50 -2.43 5.17
C ALA A 95 14.74 -3.78 5.84
N ASP A 96 15.27 -3.77 7.07
CA ASP A 96 15.53 -5.03 7.76
C ASP A 96 14.24 -5.73 8.18
N GLU A 97 13.19 -4.99 8.47
CA GLU A 97 11.90 -5.60 8.77
C GLU A 97 11.29 -6.22 7.51
N ALA A 98 11.44 -5.54 6.38
CA ALA A 98 10.95 -6.08 5.11
C ALA A 98 11.67 -7.38 4.76
N LYS A 99 12.99 -7.44 4.97
CA LYS A 99 13.76 -8.65 4.71
C LYS A 99 13.35 -9.79 5.63
N LYS A 100 13.02 -9.44 6.87
CA LYS A 100 12.60 -10.44 7.86
C LYS A 100 11.25 -11.04 7.51
N ARG A 101 10.32 -10.21 7.06
CA ARG A 101 8.97 -10.65 6.75
C ARG A 101 8.85 -11.29 5.37
N PHE A 102 9.71 -10.89 4.43
CA PHE A 102 9.67 -11.38 3.06
C PHE A 102 11.05 -11.87 2.62
N PRO A 103 11.64 -12.83 3.36
CA PRO A 103 13.03 -13.22 3.08
C PRO A 103 13.23 -13.74 1.67
N HIS A 104 12.22 -14.39 1.10
CA HIS A 104 12.33 -14.96 -0.24
C HIS A 104 12.46 -13.88 -1.32
N LEU A 105 12.08 -12.64 -1.02
CA LEU A 105 12.16 -11.56 -2.00
C LEU A 105 13.49 -10.84 -1.98
N PHE A 106 14.34 -11.16 -1.02
CA PHE A 106 15.63 -10.52 -0.85
C PHE A 106 16.79 -11.49 -1.01
N VAL A 107 16.53 -12.66 -1.58
CA VAL A 107 17.58 -13.65 -1.83
C VAL A 107 18.41 -13.14 -2.99
N LEU A 108 19.71 -13.05 -2.75
CA LEU A 108 20.64 -12.68 -3.80
C LEU A 108 21.02 -13.92 -4.55
N SER A 109 20.87 -13.87 -5.83
CA SER A 109 21.25 -14.98 -6.68
C SER A 109 22.72 -14.89 -7.06
#